data_e309839ee40dd9160bd9e85129024edd
#
_entry.id   e309839ee40dd9160bd9e85129024edd
#
_cell.length_a   1.000
_cell.length_b   1.000
_cell.length_c   1.000
_cell.angle_alpha   90.00
_cell.angle_beta   90.00
_cell.angle_gamma   90.00
#
_symmetry.space_group_name_H-M   'P 1'
#
loop_
_entity.id
_entity.type
_entity.pdbx_description
1 polymer ?
#
loop_
_entity_poly.entity_id
_entity_poly.type
_entity_poly.pdbx_seq_one_letter_code
_entity_poly.pdbx_strand_id
1 'polypeptide(L)'
;MRPTIEYIEKRFDEYNSQMFGGHLPRIPIKLSDARTFLGQFVSKIRTLPDGSREYYDFELRISTRISLPQRTIDDTIIHEMIHYFIHYNHLPDRTPHGPIFRSIMNGINASYGRNITISHRITPEEKSEAISRPIWHIIAVMHFNSPTKKIGIKVLPRNAQKVIAYCNHVSRSPEIDRIELYLHNDPYFNRYPTSATLRYHATTHSDLMPHLSGARLLTIHADTLAYAK
;
A
#
# COMPACT_ATOMS: atom_id res chain seq x y z
N MET A 1 -15.06 -5.05 6.87
CA MET A 1 -14.22 -4.77 8.06
C MET A 1 -12.77 -4.52 7.62
N ARG A 2 -11.95 -3.89 8.46
CA ARG A 2 -10.48 -3.86 8.30
C ARG A 2 -9.89 -4.83 9.31
N PRO A 3 -9.04 -5.78 8.89
CA PRO A 3 -8.49 -6.77 9.80
C PRO A 3 -7.45 -6.13 10.74
N THR A 4 -7.33 -6.68 11.94
CA THR A 4 -6.22 -6.43 12.87
C THR A 4 -5.17 -7.54 12.76
N ILE A 5 -3.98 -7.36 13.34
CA ILE A 5 -2.95 -8.39 13.38
C ILE A 5 -3.49 -9.63 14.11
N GLU A 6 -4.12 -9.45 15.27
CA GLU A 6 -4.68 -10.53 16.09
C GLU A 6 -5.75 -11.33 15.31
N TYR A 7 -6.57 -10.62 14.50
CA TYR A 7 -7.55 -11.30 13.64
C TYR A 7 -6.84 -12.19 12.61
N ILE A 8 -5.82 -11.67 11.94
CA ILE A 8 -5.10 -12.41 10.90
C ILE A 8 -4.33 -13.59 11.50
N GLU A 9 -3.67 -13.42 12.65
CA GLU A 9 -2.99 -14.49 13.39
C GLU A 9 -3.94 -15.62 13.77
N LYS A 10 -5.10 -15.27 14.34
CA LYS A 10 -6.13 -16.24 14.67
C LYS A 10 -6.61 -17.01 13.43
N ARG A 11 -6.87 -16.32 12.33
CA ARG A 11 -7.30 -16.94 11.07
C ARG A 11 -6.21 -17.80 10.45
N PHE A 12 -4.97 -17.35 10.52
CA PHE A 12 -3.81 -18.14 10.09
C PHE A 12 -3.74 -19.49 10.81
N ASP A 13 -3.85 -19.49 12.15
CA ASP A 13 -3.79 -20.72 12.94
C ASP A 13 -4.97 -21.66 12.61
N GLU A 14 -6.18 -21.11 12.51
CA GLU A 14 -7.38 -21.86 12.15
C GLU A 14 -7.23 -22.52 10.76
N TYR A 15 -6.80 -21.78 9.75
CA TYR A 15 -6.64 -22.30 8.40
C TYR A 15 -5.43 -23.21 8.26
N ASN A 16 -4.34 -22.94 8.99
CA ASN A 16 -3.21 -23.85 9.05
C ASN A 16 -3.65 -25.23 9.53
N SER A 17 -4.37 -25.29 10.64
CA SER A 17 -4.89 -26.56 11.18
C SER A 17 -5.85 -27.24 10.21
N GLN A 18 -6.79 -26.51 9.61
CA GLN A 18 -7.88 -27.07 8.80
C GLN A 18 -7.43 -27.48 7.40
N MET A 19 -6.55 -26.70 6.77
CA MET A 19 -6.27 -26.78 5.33
C MET A 19 -4.83 -27.17 4.99
N PHE A 20 -3.90 -26.96 5.94
CA PHE A 20 -2.47 -27.19 5.73
C PHE A 20 -1.88 -28.18 6.73
N GLY A 21 -2.73 -28.96 7.43
CA GLY A 21 -2.31 -30.00 8.37
C GLY A 21 -1.60 -29.50 9.64
N GLY A 22 -1.65 -28.22 9.92
CA GLY A 22 -0.97 -27.61 11.08
C GLY A 22 0.55 -27.48 10.95
N HIS A 23 1.10 -27.72 9.75
CA HIS A 23 2.56 -27.82 9.55
C HIS A 23 3.26 -26.51 9.26
N LEU A 24 2.51 -25.42 8.99
CA LEU A 24 3.11 -24.12 8.68
C LEU A 24 3.53 -23.40 9.97
N PRO A 25 4.83 -23.09 10.17
CA PRO A 25 5.25 -22.22 11.25
C PRO A 25 4.60 -20.85 11.19
N ARG A 26 4.40 -20.20 12.32
CA ARG A 26 3.98 -18.79 12.33
C ARG A 26 5.06 -17.91 11.72
N ILE A 27 4.64 -16.95 10.92
CA ILE A 27 5.51 -15.95 10.28
C ILE A 27 5.07 -14.54 10.67
N PRO A 28 5.94 -13.53 10.59
CA PRO A 28 5.57 -12.15 10.80
C PRO A 28 4.39 -11.72 9.92
N ILE A 29 3.39 -11.08 10.54
CA ILE A 29 2.22 -10.52 9.88
C ILE A 29 2.30 -9.00 9.96
N LYS A 30 2.12 -8.33 8.82
CA LYS A 30 2.11 -6.86 8.73
C LYS A 30 0.85 -6.34 8.06
N LEU A 31 0.33 -5.25 8.61
CA LEU A 31 -0.71 -4.47 7.95
C LEU A 31 -0.08 -3.52 6.93
N SER A 32 -0.74 -3.36 5.80
CA SER A 32 -0.28 -2.53 4.68
C SER A 32 -1.36 -1.54 4.25
N ASP A 33 -0.95 -0.38 3.74
CA ASP A 33 -1.84 0.58 3.05
C ASP A 33 -1.68 0.49 1.52
N ALA A 34 -1.33 -0.68 1.00
CA ALA A 34 -1.08 -0.91 -0.41
C ALA A 34 -2.35 -0.70 -1.25
N ARG A 35 -2.14 -0.14 -2.47
CA ARG A 35 -3.21 0.11 -3.46
C ARG A 35 -3.31 -1.00 -4.50
N THR A 36 -2.27 -1.80 -4.64
CA THR A 36 -2.09 -2.74 -5.76
C THR A 36 -2.38 -4.19 -5.41
N PHE A 37 -2.52 -4.50 -4.12
CA PHE A 37 -2.81 -5.85 -3.65
C PHE A 37 -3.67 -5.82 -2.38
N LEU A 38 -4.44 -6.88 -2.15
CA LEU A 38 -5.16 -7.12 -0.89
C LEU A 38 -4.32 -7.91 0.10
N GLY A 39 -3.57 -8.90 -0.39
CA GLY A 39 -2.59 -9.67 0.33
C GLY A 39 -1.27 -9.76 -0.44
N GLN A 40 -0.19 -10.03 0.25
CA GLN A 40 1.12 -10.31 -0.32
C GLN A 40 1.90 -11.23 0.61
N PHE A 41 2.27 -12.40 0.10
CA PHE A 41 3.30 -13.23 0.71
C PHE A 41 4.68 -12.76 0.22
N VAL A 42 5.62 -12.61 1.13
CA VAL A 42 6.99 -12.17 0.85
C VAL A 42 7.96 -13.23 1.34
N SER A 43 8.94 -13.56 0.53
CA SER A 43 10.07 -14.42 0.89
C SER A 43 11.35 -13.89 0.26
N LYS A 44 12.48 -14.20 0.89
CA LYS A 44 13.79 -14.05 0.28
C LYS A 44 14.24 -15.37 -0.33
N ILE A 45 15.10 -15.30 -1.32
CA ILE A 45 15.69 -16.43 -2.01
C ILE A 45 17.20 -16.36 -1.88
N ARG A 46 17.84 -17.51 -1.62
CA ARG A 46 19.28 -17.68 -1.76
C ARG A 46 19.60 -18.91 -2.59
N THR A 47 20.67 -18.85 -3.36
CA THR A 47 21.19 -20.02 -4.07
C THR A 47 22.19 -20.72 -3.18
N LEU A 48 21.99 -22.02 -2.97
CA LEU A 48 22.90 -22.87 -2.19
C LEU A 48 24.11 -23.30 -3.05
N PRO A 49 25.20 -23.81 -2.42
CA PRO A 49 26.39 -24.26 -3.15
C PRO A 49 26.15 -25.35 -4.21
N ASP A 50 25.10 -26.14 -4.02
CA ASP A 50 24.65 -27.19 -4.97
C ASP A 50 23.81 -26.64 -6.14
N GLY A 51 23.60 -25.32 -6.22
CA GLY A 51 22.77 -24.65 -7.23
C GLY A 51 21.28 -24.66 -6.94
N SER A 52 20.82 -25.30 -5.86
CA SER A 52 19.43 -25.29 -5.44
C SER A 52 19.02 -23.92 -4.85
N ARG A 53 17.72 -23.65 -4.82
CA ARG A 53 17.17 -22.42 -4.26
C ARG A 53 16.49 -22.69 -2.94
N GLU A 54 16.85 -21.91 -1.92
CA GLU A 54 16.21 -21.93 -0.62
C GLU A 54 15.43 -20.63 -0.41
N TYR A 55 14.16 -20.79 0.01
CA TYR A 55 13.31 -19.66 0.41
C TYR A 55 13.39 -19.47 1.92
N TYR A 56 13.53 -18.22 2.36
CA TYR A 56 13.63 -17.87 3.78
C TYR A 56 13.06 -16.46 4.04
N ASP A 57 13.01 -16.04 5.30
CA ASP A 57 12.53 -14.72 5.74
C ASP A 57 11.09 -14.43 5.24
N PHE A 58 10.20 -15.36 5.60
CA PHE A 58 8.80 -15.32 5.20
C PHE A 58 8.02 -14.23 5.95
N GLU A 59 7.14 -13.54 5.27
CA GLU A 59 6.28 -12.49 5.83
C GLU A 59 4.94 -12.45 5.10
N LEU A 60 3.84 -12.26 5.85
CA LEU A 60 2.50 -12.07 5.33
C LEU A 60 2.09 -10.61 5.48
N ARG A 61 1.63 -9.99 4.39
CA ARG A 61 1.10 -8.62 4.38
C ARG A 61 -0.35 -8.62 3.96
N ILE A 62 -1.21 -7.94 4.74
CA ILE A 62 -2.63 -7.76 4.38
C ILE A 62 -2.94 -6.27 4.32
N SER A 63 -3.55 -5.84 3.22
CA SER A 63 -3.94 -4.44 3.05
C SER A 63 -5.17 -4.11 3.89
N THR A 64 -5.08 -3.00 4.61
CA THR A 64 -6.21 -2.42 5.37
C THR A 64 -6.74 -1.15 4.73
N ARG A 65 -6.33 -0.89 3.48
CA ARG A 65 -6.68 0.34 2.78
C ARG A 65 -8.18 0.53 2.60
N ILE A 66 -8.89 -0.54 2.27
CA ILE A 66 -10.34 -0.56 2.11
C ILE A 66 -10.97 -1.50 3.13
N SER A 67 -12.24 -1.27 3.44
CA SER A 67 -13.05 -2.19 4.23
C SER A 67 -13.59 -3.27 3.30
N LEU A 68 -13.39 -4.53 3.66
CA LEU A 68 -13.82 -5.66 2.86
C LEU A 68 -14.78 -6.56 3.64
N PRO A 69 -15.63 -7.33 2.96
CA PRO A 69 -16.35 -8.44 3.59
C PRO A 69 -15.35 -9.38 4.29
N GLN A 70 -15.72 -9.89 5.45
CA GLN A 70 -14.88 -10.81 6.22
C GLN A 70 -14.42 -11.99 5.35
N ARG A 71 -15.34 -12.56 4.56
CA ARG A 71 -15.05 -13.67 3.66
C ARG A 71 -13.93 -13.34 2.66
N THR A 72 -13.93 -12.13 2.09
CA THR A 72 -12.89 -11.69 1.16
C THR A 72 -11.52 -11.58 1.85
N ILE A 73 -11.49 -11.08 3.09
CA ILE A 73 -10.25 -11.03 3.88
C ILE A 73 -9.74 -12.44 4.18
N ASP A 74 -10.61 -13.33 4.60
CA ASP A 74 -10.30 -14.72 4.88
C ASP A 74 -9.76 -15.44 3.64
N ASP A 75 -10.42 -15.27 2.48
CA ASP A 75 -9.97 -15.86 1.21
C ASP A 75 -8.62 -15.29 0.76
N THR A 76 -8.36 -14.00 1.07
CA THR A 76 -7.05 -13.39 0.84
C THR A 76 -5.97 -14.01 1.74
N ILE A 77 -6.24 -14.20 3.03
CA ILE A 77 -5.30 -14.84 3.96
C ILE A 77 -4.96 -16.24 3.47
N ILE A 78 -5.96 -17.04 3.08
CA ILE A 78 -5.74 -18.40 2.58
C ILE A 78 -4.94 -18.38 1.26
N HIS A 79 -5.20 -17.43 0.36
CA HIS A 79 -4.44 -17.24 -0.88
C HIS A 79 -2.93 -17.07 -0.58
N GLU A 80 -2.59 -16.18 0.35
CA GLU A 80 -1.20 -15.94 0.72
C GLU A 80 -0.59 -17.15 1.47
N MET A 81 -1.40 -17.88 2.24
CA MET A 81 -0.97 -19.13 2.89
C MET A 81 -0.67 -20.24 1.88
N ILE A 82 -1.36 -20.30 0.73
CA ILE A 82 -1.00 -21.23 -0.36
C ILE A 82 0.38 -20.91 -0.92
N HIS A 83 0.72 -19.62 -1.13
CA HIS A 83 2.07 -19.20 -1.52
C HIS A 83 3.11 -19.64 -0.48
N TYR A 84 2.80 -19.38 0.80
CA TYR A 84 3.68 -19.80 1.89
C TYR A 84 3.88 -21.30 1.90
N PHE A 85 2.83 -22.11 1.80
CA PHE A 85 2.89 -23.57 1.76
C PHE A 85 3.78 -24.09 0.62
N ILE A 86 3.64 -23.52 -0.57
CA ILE A 86 4.44 -23.89 -1.75
C ILE A 86 5.93 -23.59 -1.51
N HIS A 87 6.25 -22.39 -1.01
CA HIS A 87 7.65 -21.99 -0.78
C HIS A 87 8.27 -22.74 0.40
N TYR A 88 7.53 -22.94 1.49
CA TYR A 88 7.99 -23.65 2.68
C TYR A 88 8.30 -25.13 2.40
N ASN A 89 7.47 -25.77 1.59
CA ASN A 89 7.64 -27.17 1.20
C ASN A 89 8.49 -27.36 -0.09
N HIS A 90 9.09 -26.29 -0.61
CA HIS A 90 9.90 -26.31 -1.83
C HIS A 90 9.21 -26.97 -3.03
N LEU A 91 7.89 -26.77 -3.17
CA LEU A 91 7.13 -27.34 -4.28
C LEU A 91 7.51 -26.65 -5.60
N PRO A 92 7.67 -27.39 -6.71
CA PRO A 92 8.25 -26.88 -7.94
C PRO A 92 7.22 -26.13 -8.80
N ASP A 93 6.63 -25.06 -8.28
CA ASP A 93 5.77 -24.19 -9.08
C ASP A 93 6.61 -23.11 -9.77
N ARG A 94 6.54 -23.07 -11.11
CA ARG A 94 7.39 -22.17 -11.92
C ARG A 94 6.90 -20.75 -11.98
N THR A 95 5.64 -20.52 -11.64
CA THR A 95 5.00 -19.19 -11.63
C THR A 95 4.22 -19.03 -10.34
N PRO A 96 3.99 -17.78 -9.87
CA PRO A 96 3.30 -17.54 -8.59
C PRO A 96 1.94 -18.23 -8.47
N HIS A 97 1.20 -18.33 -9.58
CA HIS A 97 -0.10 -19.01 -9.63
C HIS A 97 -0.08 -20.16 -10.65
N GLY A 98 0.95 -21.00 -10.58
CA GLY A 98 1.15 -22.13 -11.45
C GLY A 98 0.20 -23.31 -11.17
N PRO A 99 0.45 -24.48 -11.79
CA PRO A 99 -0.43 -25.63 -11.65
C PRO A 99 -0.61 -26.11 -10.21
N ILE A 100 0.45 -26.07 -9.38
CA ILE A 100 0.39 -26.52 -7.99
C ILE A 100 -0.48 -25.55 -7.17
N PHE A 101 -0.25 -24.23 -7.30
CA PHE A 101 -1.09 -23.23 -6.65
C PHE A 101 -2.57 -23.42 -7.00
N ARG A 102 -2.89 -23.56 -8.29
CA ARG A 102 -4.27 -23.72 -8.76
C ARG A 102 -4.90 -25.01 -8.25
N SER A 103 -4.14 -26.10 -8.19
CA SER A 103 -4.63 -27.38 -7.66
C SER A 103 -5.01 -27.25 -6.19
N ILE A 104 -4.13 -26.67 -5.35
CA ILE A 104 -4.40 -26.45 -3.92
C ILE A 104 -5.60 -25.51 -3.75
N MET A 105 -5.60 -24.37 -4.46
CA MET A 105 -6.68 -23.39 -4.43
C MET A 105 -8.04 -24.02 -4.77
N ASN A 106 -8.12 -24.78 -5.85
CA ASN A 106 -9.35 -25.43 -6.29
C ASN A 106 -9.81 -26.51 -5.30
N GLY A 107 -8.86 -27.27 -4.73
CA GLY A 107 -9.16 -28.24 -3.68
C GLY A 107 -9.74 -27.60 -2.43
N ILE A 108 -9.16 -26.50 -1.96
CA ILE A 108 -9.67 -25.75 -0.82
C ILE A 108 -11.06 -25.14 -1.13
N ASN A 109 -11.23 -24.55 -2.32
CA ASN A 109 -12.53 -24.01 -2.72
C ASN A 109 -13.62 -25.07 -2.72
N ALA A 110 -13.34 -26.24 -3.25
CA ALA A 110 -14.29 -27.36 -3.30
C ALA A 110 -14.61 -27.94 -1.91
N SER A 111 -13.58 -28.16 -1.08
CA SER A 111 -13.73 -28.84 0.21
C SER A 111 -14.32 -27.96 1.30
N TYR A 112 -14.06 -26.65 1.26
CA TYR A 112 -14.45 -25.70 2.32
C TYR A 112 -15.45 -24.64 1.85
N GLY A 113 -15.99 -24.76 0.61
CA GLY A 113 -16.95 -23.81 0.05
C GLY A 113 -16.38 -22.39 -0.05
N ARG A 114 -15.06 -22.24 -0.26
CA ARG A 114 -14.38 -20.94 -0.39
C ARG A 114 -14.48 -20.39 -1.81
N ASN A 115 -14.07 -19.12 -2.00
CA ASN A 115 -14.02 -18.49 -3.31
C ASN A 115 -12.67 -17.76 -3.48
N ILE A 116 -11.59 -18.51 -3.24
CA ILE A 116 -10.24 -18.01 -3.44
C ILE A 116 -10.00 -17.85 -4.94
N THR A 117 -9.47 -16.69 -5.35
CA THR A 117 -9.20 -16.34 -6.75
C THR A 117 -7.75 -15.90 -6.91
N ILE A 118 -7.23 -15.96 -8.13
CA ILE A 118 -5.87 -15.50 -8.45
C ILE A 118 -5.76 -13.99 -8.36
N SER A 119 -6.83 -13.26 -8.63
CA SER A 119 -6.86 -11.80 -8.56
C SER A 119 -8.21 -11.32 -8.05
N HIS A 120 -8.18 -10.32 -7.17
CA HIS A 120 -9.37 -9.61 -6.77
C HIS A 120 -9.51 -8.33 -7.62
N ARG A 121 -10.67 -8.15 -8.24
CA ARG A 121 -11.01 -6.89 -8.92
C ARG A 121 -11.72 -5.99 -7.92
N ILE A 122 -11.07 -4.88 -7.57
CA ILE A 122 -11.65 -3.87 -6.69
C ILE A 122 -12.93 -3.33 -7.34
N THR A 123 -14.04 -3.39 -6.62
CA THR A 123 -15.33 -2.86 -7.09
C THR A 123 -15.35 -1.32 -7.11
N PRO A 124 -16.26 -0.68 -7.85
CA PRO A 124 -16.43 0.78 -7.80
C PRO A 124 -16.70 1.28 -6.38
N GLU A 125 -17.49 0.54 -5.57
CA GLU A 125 -17.83 0.87 -4.19
C GLU A 125 -16.57 0.81 -3.29
N GLU A 126 -15.79 -0.26 -3.36
CA GLU A 126 -14.53 -0.42 -2.64
C GLU A 126 -13.53 0.68 -3.00
N LYS A 127 -13.48 1.06 -4.30
CA LYS A 127 -12.64 2.16 -4.77
C LYS A 127 -13.11 3.50 -4.23
N SER A 128 -14.41 3.74 -4.21
CA SER A 128 -15.01 4.95 -3.64
C SER A 128 -14.70 5.07 -2.15
N GLU A 129 -14.85 3.99 -1.37
CA GLU A 129 -14.50 3.96 0.05
C GLU A 129 -13.01 4.27 0.27
N ALA A 130 -12.12 3.68 -0.54
CA ALA A 130 -10.68 3.93 -0.43
C ALA A 130 -10.32 5.40 -0.70
N ILE A 131 -11.06 6.07 -1.61
CA ILE A 131 -10.84 7.47 -1.94
C ILE A 131 -11.43 8.39 -0.86
N SER A 132 -12.57 8.05 -0.27
CA SER A 132 -13.26 8.90 0.73
C SER A 132 -12.66 8.83 2.13
N ARG A 133 -11.76 7.92 2.41
CA ARG A 133 -11.11 7.79 3.72
C ARG A 133 -10.21 8.98 4.03
N PRO A 134 -10.35 9.66 5.20
CA PRO A 134 -9.43 10.71 5.60
C PRO A 134 -8.04 10.12 5.92
N ILE A 135 -7.07 10.42 5.08
CA ILE A 135 -5.66 10.01 5.22
C ILE A 135 -4.82 11.28 5.29
N TRP A 136 -3.96 11.39 6.31
CA TRP A 136 -3.06 12.51 6.40
C TRP A 136 -2.03 12.51 5.27
N HIS A 137 -1.88 13.64 4.60
CA HIS A 137 -0.92 13.85 3.51
C HIS A 137 -0.05 15.06 3.78
N ILE A 138 1.21 15.00 3.36
CA ILE A 138 2.05 16.19 3.17
C ILE A 138 1.85 16.61 1.71
N ILE A 139 1.37 17.82 1.52
CA ILE A 139 0.99 18.39 0.23
C ILE A 139 1.90 19.56 -0.05
N ALA A 140 2.61 19.53 -1.17
CA ALA A 140 3.34 20.67 -1.72
C ALA A 140 2.45 21.36 -2.75
N VAL A 141 2.23 22.65 -2.57
CA VAL A 141 1.56 23.55 -3.52
C VAL A 141 2.61 24.46 -4.12
N MET A 142 2.81 24.34 -5.43
CA MET A 142 3.81 25.11 -6.19
C MET A 142 3.09 26.26 -6.92
N HIS A 143 3.54 27.47 -6.71
CA HIS A 143 3.09 28.65 -7.44
C HIS A 143 4.11 28.96 -8.53
N PHE A 144 3.62 29.18 -9.74
CA PHE A 144 4.49 29.43 -10.91
C PHE A 144 4.55 30.92 -11.26
N ASN A 145 5.72 31.37 -11.71
CA ASN A 145 5.95 32.66 -12.34
C ASN A 145 5.27 32.72 -13.71
N SER A 146 3.94 32.62 -13.74
CA SER A 146 3.16 32.57 -14.98
C SER A 146 1.89 33.42 -14.85
N PRO A 147 1.52 34.17 -15.91
CA PRO A 147 0.28 34.94 -15.93
C PRO A 147 -0.99 34.06 -15.87
N THR A 148 -0.88 32.77 -16.14
CA THR A 148 -2.03 31.84 -16.18
C THR A 148 -2.55 31.45 -14.80
N LYS A 149 -1.92 31.88 -13.70
CA LYS A 149 -2.27 31.55 -12.28
C LYS A 149 -2.48 30.06 -12.03
N LYS A 150 -1.88 29.20 -12.83
CA LYS A 150 -1.88 27.75 -12.59
C LYS A 150 -0.99 27.45 -11.40
N ILE A 151 -1.37 26.47 -10.64
CA ILE A 151 -0.59 25.94 -9.53
C ILE A 151 -0.36 24.45 -9.70
N GLY A 152 0.70 23.93 -9.09
CA GLY A 152 1.01 22.52 -9.07
C GLY A 152 0.72 21.91 -7.71
N ILE A 153 0.15 20.72 -7.68
CA ILE A 153 -0.03 19.93 -6.47
C ILE A 153 0.86 18.70 -6.52
N LYS A 154 1.46 18.39 -5.37
CA LYS A 154 2.21 17.16 -5.16
C LYS A 154 1.93 16.59 -3.77
N VAL A 155 1.56 15.32 -3.70
CA VAL A 155 1.50 14.58 -2.43
C VAL A 155 2.86 13.93 -2.20
N LEU A 156 3.51 14.31 -1.10
CA LEU A 156 4.86 13.89 -0.73
C LEU A 156 4.85 12.73 0.28
N PRO A 157 5.90 11.88 0.31
CA PRO A 157 6.08 10.89 1.37
C PRO A 157 6.19 11.54 2.75
N ARG A 158 5.75 10.85 3.81
CA ARG A 158 5.87 11.32 5.20
C ARG A 158 7.30 11.13 5.76
N ASN A 159 8.29 11.43 4.96
CA ASN A 159 9.71 11.40 5.34
C ASN A 159 10.27 12.80 5.20
N ALA A 160 10.68 13.42 6.31
CA ALA A 160 11.14 14.81 6.34
C ALA A 160 12.29 15.07 5.36
N GLN A 161 13.28 14.19 5.31
CA GLN A 161 14.43 14.34 4.41
C GLN A 161 14.03 14.36 2.93
N LYS A 162 13.07 13.47 2.53
CA LYS A 162 12.55 13.44 1.16
C LYS A 162 11.74 14.69 0.82
N VAL A 163 10.98 15.22 1.78
CA VAL A 163 10.21 16.46 1.61
C VAL A 163 11.15 17.63 1.43
N ILE A 164 12.16 17.78 2.29
CA ILE A 164 13.16 18.85 2.26
C ILE A 164 13.97 18.78 0.96
N ALA A 165 14.46 17.60 0.58
CA ALA A 165 15.19 17.41 -0.67
C ALA A 165 14.34 17.78 -1.90
N TYR A 166 13.05 17.42 -1.91
CA TYR A 166 12.10 17.79 -2.95
C TYR A 166 11.96 19.31 -3.04
N CYS A 167 11.67 19.99 -1.91
CA CYS A 167 11.51 21.45 -1.87
C CYS A 167 12.76 22.16 -2.31
N ASN A 168 13.93 21.78 -1.81
CA ASN A 168 15.21 22.37 -2.18
C ASN A 168 15.53 22.22 -3.67
N HIS A 169 15.12 21.10 -4.27
CA HIS A 169 15.31 20.88 -5.70
C HIS A 169 14.36 21.76 -6.53
N VAL A 170 13.08 21.76 -6.18
CA VAL A 170 12.03 22.47 -6.94
C VAL A 170 12.18 23.98 -6.82
N SER A 171 12.57 24.51 -5.66
CA SER A 171 12.82 25.94 -5.45
C SER A 171 13.94 26.53 -6.29
N ARG A 172 14.79 25.69 -6.88
CA ARG A 172 15.86 26.15 -7.80
C ARG A 172 15.35 26.43 -9.21
N SER A 173 14.14 26.00 -9.54
CA SER A 173 13.57 26.26 -10.85
C SER A 173 13.14 27.72 -10.97
N PRO A 174 13.57 28.45 -12.02
CA PRO A 174 13.17 29.84 -12.24
C PRO A 174 11.67 29.99 -12.54
N GLU A 175 11.00 28.89 -12.87
CA GLU A 175 9.55 28.88 -13.13
C GLU A 175 8.73 28.88 -11.85
N ILE A 176 9.31 28.56 -10.69
CA ILE A 176 8.63 28.48 -9.41
C ILE A 176 8.83 29.75 -8.61
N ASP A 177 7.72 30.42 -8.30
CA ASP A 177 7.70 31.60 -7.42
C ASP A 177 7.87 31.18 -5.96
N ARG A 178 7.03 30.26 -5.48
CA ARG A 178 7.08 29.75 -4.12
C ARG A 178 6.48 28.38 -4.00
N ILE A 179 6.83 27.68 -2.91
CA ILE A 179 6.26 26.39 -2.51
C ILE A 179 5.69 26.53 -1.10
N GLU A 180 4.46 26.10 -0.94
CA GLU A 180 3.79 26.01 0.35
C GLU A 180 3.59 24.54 0.70
N LEU A 181 3.87 24.17 1.95
CA LEU A 181 3.69 22.79 2.44
C LEU A 181 2.53 22.74 3.42
N TYR A 182 1.63 21.79 3.20
CA TYR A 182 0.49 21.55 4.06
C TYR A 182 0.46 20.12 4.59
N LEU A 183 0.00 19.98 5.84
CA LEU A 183 -0.42 18.69 6.39
C LEU A 183 -1.95 18.70 6.45
N HIS A 184 -2.58 17.79 5.70
CA HIS A 184 -4.05 17.72 5.63
C HIS A 184 -4.53 16.29 5.37
N ASN A 185 -5.79 16.03 5.74
CA ASN A 185 -6.43 14.73 5.57
C ASN A 185 -7.70 14.75 4.71
N ASP A 186 -7.92 15.84 3.94
CA ASP A 186 -9.04 15.87 3.00
C ASP A 186 -8.90 14.72 1.99
N PRO A 187 -9.97 13.90 1.80
CA PRO A 187 -10.00 12.80 0.87
C PRO A 187 -9.71 13.19 -0.59
N TYR A 188 -9.88 14.44 -0.95
CA TYR A 188 -9.49 14.97 -2.27
C TYR A 188 -8.05 14.59 -2.66
N PHE A 189 -7.13 14.58 -1.69
CA PHE A 189 -5.71 14.27 -1.94
C PHE A 189 -5.42 12.79 -2.09
N ASN A 190 -6.34 11.89 -1.74
CA ASN A 190 -6.18 10.45 -1.90
C ASN A 190 -6.06 10.01 -3.36
N ARG A 191 -6.56 10.81 -4.31
CA ARG A 191 -6.48 10.53 -5.76
C ARG A 191 -5.07 10.69 -6.32
N TYR A 192 -4.21 11.42 -5.65
CA TYR A 192 -2.86 11.71 -6.12
C TYR A 192 -1.85 10.67 -5.62
N PRO A 193 -0.88 10.27 -6.48
CA PRO A 193 0.17 9.35 -6.05
C PRO A 193 1.12 10.03 -5.07
N THR A 194 1.46 9.31 -3.99
CA THR A 194 2.46 9.75 -3.03
C THR A 194 3.86 9.43 -3.55
N SER A 195 4.65 10.44 -3.89
CA SER A 195 6.03 10.25 -4.36
C SER A 195 6.85 11.54 -4.22
N ALA A 196 8.18 11.41 -4.25
CA ALA A 196 9.12 12.54 -4.28
C ALA A 196 9.72 12.79 -5.68
N THR A 197 9.09 12.26 -6.74
CA THR A 197 9.47 12.58 -8.12
C THR A 197 9.08 14.00 -8.48
N LEU A 198 9.73 14.60 -9.48
CA LEU A 198 9.48 15.99 -9.87
C LEU A 198 8.14 16.22 -10.60
N ARG A 199 7.42 15.14 -10.95
CA ARG A 199 6.09 15.25 -11.57
C ARG A 199 5.09 15.83 -10.58
N TYR A 200 4.30 16.78 -11.02
CA TYR A 200 3.21 17.40 -10.28
C TYR A 200 1.89 17.31 -11.08
N HIS A 201 0.78 17.62 -10.43
CA HIS A 201 -0.53 17.71 -11.06
C HIS A 201 -0.92 19.18 -11.12
N ALA A 202 -1.21 19.67 -12.33
CA ALA A 202 -1.68 21.06 -12.53
C ALA A 202 -3.14 21.20 -12.05
N THR A 203 -3.43 22.30 -11.39
CA THR A 203 -4.77 22.67 -10.93
C THR A 203 -4.91 24.20 -10.91
N THR A 204 -6.08 24.69 -10.53
CA THR A 204 -6.31 26.11 -10.31
C THR A 204 -6.43 26.41 -8.82
N HIS A 205 -6.22 27.69 -8.46
CA HIS A 205 -6.40 28.13 -7.07
C HIS A 205 -7.84 27.92 -6.60
N SER A 206 -8.84 28.19 -7.44
CA SER A 206 -10.26 28.00 -7.15
C SER A 206 -10.63 26.55 -6.86
N ASP A 207 -10.03 25.61 -7.57
CA ASP A 207 -10.30 24.18 -7.41
C ASP A 207 -9.62 23.60 -6.14
N LEU A 208 -8.47 24.18 -5.74
CA LEU A 208 -7.69 23.66 -4.65
C LEU A 208 -8.10 24.20 -3.28
N MET A 209 -8.41 25.50 -3.19
CA MET A 209 -8.63 26.17 -1.90
C MET A 209 -9.72 25.55 -1.01
N PRO A 210 -10.87 25.09 -1.56
CA PRO A 210 -11.87 24.40 -0.73
C PRO A 210 -11.31 23.18 0.00
N HIS A 211 -10.34 22.48 -0.61
CA HIS A 211 -9.73 21.27 -0.08
C HIS A 211 -8.51 21.52 0.84
N LEU A 212 -8.09 22.78 0.99
CA LEU A 212 -7.06 23.19 1.95
C LEU A 212 -7.65 23.84 3.19
N SER A 213 -8.97 23.96 3.29
CA SER A 213 -9.64 24.49 4.48
C SER A 213 -9.31 23.62 5.70
N GLY A 214 -8.77 24.23 6.76
CA GLY A 214 -8.30 23.53 7.96
C GLY A 214 -6.96 22.80 7.81
N ALA A 215 -6.28 22.95 6.68
CA ALA A 215 -4.92 22.41 6.52
C ALA A 215 -3.92 23.11 7.44
N ARG A 216 -2.96 22.34 7.96
CA ARG A 216 -1.89 22.88 8.79
C ARG A 216 -0.68 23.22 7.92
N LEU A 217 -0.27 24.49 7.94
CA LEU A 217 0.93 24.91 7.21
C LEU A 217 2.19 24.32 7.87
N LEU A 218 3.08 23.80 7.05
CA LEU A 218 4.39 23.31 7.46
C LEU A 218 5.49 24.23 6.95
N THR A 219 6.53 24.39 7.75
CA THR A 219 7.74 25.14 7.42
C THR A 219 8.98 24.26 7.55
N ILE A 220 10.01 24.57 6.79
CA ILE A 220 11.32 23.91 6.86
C ILE A 220 12.25 24.86 7.64
N HIS A 221 12.76 24.40 8.79
CA HIS A 221 13.76 25.11 9.59
C HIS A 221 14.91 24.18 9.90
N ALA A 222 16.15 24.60 9.54
CA ALA A 222 17.38 23.86 9.83
C ALA A 222 17.26 22.34 9.58
N ASP A 223 16.80 21.96 8.37
CA ASP A 223 16.60 20.57 7.93
C ASP A 223 15.55 19.76 8.73
N THR A 224 14.63 20.45 9.38
CA THR A 224 13.48 19.84 10.05
C THR A 224 12.16 20.39 9.52
N LEU A 225 11.12 19.53 9.52
CA LEU A 225 9.75 19.94 9.23
C LEU A 225 9.04 20.30 10.54
N ALA A 226 8.48 21.50 10.61
CA ALA A 226 7.73 21.99 11.76
C ALA A 226 6.40 22.62 11.33
N TYR A 227 5.47 22.77 12.26
CA TYR A 227 4.28 23.57 12.01
C TYR A 227 4.65 25.05 11.95
N ALA A 228 4.05 25.77 11.01
CA ALA A 228 4.12 27.23 11.04
C ALA A 228 3.44 27.75 12.31
N LYS A 229 4.08 28.70 12.96
CA LYS A 229 3.54 29.40 14.15
C LYS A 229 2.43 30.33 13.75
#